data_84ccb8ee6386bcf55e70f950219b2cb0
#
_entry.id   84ccb8ee6386bcf55e70f950219b2cb0
#
_cell.length_a   1.000
_cell.length_b   1.000
_cell.length_c   1.000
_cell.angle_alpha   90.00
_cell.angle_beta   90.00
_cell.angle_gamma   90.00
#
_symmetry.space_group_name_H-M   'P 1'
#
loop_
_entity.id
_entity.type
_entity.pdbx_description
1 polymer ?
#
loop_
_entity_poly.entity_id
_entity_poly.type
_entity_poly.pdbx_seq_one_letter_code
_entity_poly.pdbx_strand_id
1 'polypeptide(L)'
;MQGFLQSFPRPILVVDDALEIRGYSRKVFSVFGLRFRDYADDPEGSLGKVLGDEESLGDELALATARVVRPGDEETFDWIHRKRNYEITLHAQEDGIFLVLFEDVTDSAVSEEILMNARGYLEHILSNIPLGVIVLNSELRITSINRQQQRFLRQMGVEFTFVDAIGASLQELLPEEIGDGWQRLCRTVLDSGEPAEETKRSFAGTEGELVLNATATPLPDTIGQTAGVILIADDVTEEARLEKELVKAEKLATVGQMVVTINHEINNPLTIISSNAQTLRILNKDLDEKAKAKLIRIEDQVKRIAEVTERLRKLDEIATNEYIRDGEDMIDVWNEKQREDEE
;
A
#
# COMPACT_ATOMS: atom_id res chain seq x y z
N MET A 1 63.92 -10.80 -7.74
CA MET A 1 62.51 -10.65 -8.07
C MET A 1 61.63 -11.76 -7.45
N GLN A 2 61.94 -13.04 -7.62
CA GLN A 2 61.15 -14.17 -7.07
C GLN A 2 60.95 -14.12 -5.54
N GLY A 3 61.97 -13.79 -4.71
CA GLY A 3 61.80 -13.72 -3.27
C GLY A 3 60.85 -12.62 -2.78
N PHE A 4 60.73 -11.53 -3.53
CA PHE A 4 59.78 -10.45 -3.25
C PHE A 4 58.35 -10.86 -3.59
N LEU A 5 58.14 -11.47 -4.76
CA LEU A 5 56.83 -11.95 -5.19
C LEU A 5 56.26 -13.01 -4.22
N GLN A 6 57.10 -13.95 -3.75
CA GLN A 6 56.67 -14.99 -2.82
C GLN A 6 56.11 -14.47 -1.49
N SER A 7 56.58 -13.29 -1.03
CA SER A 7 56.14 -12.65 0.19
C SER A 7 55.02 -11.62 -0.02
N PHE A 8 54.55 -11.42 -1.25
CA PHE A 8 53.54 -10.44 -1.55
C PHE A 8 52.23 -10.79 -0.87
N PRO A 9 51.53 -9.79 -0.25
CA PRO A 9 50.37 -10.05 0.60
C PRO A 9 49.08 -10.42 -0.17
N ARG A 10 49.05 -10.24 -1.50
CA ARG A 10 47.90 -10.59 -2.37
C ARG A 10 48.24 -11.83 -3.21
N PRO A 11 47.25 -12.60 -3.65
CA PRO A 11 47.44 -13.68 -4.61
C PRO A 11 47.85 -13.10 -5.98
N ILE A 12 49.03 -13.38 -6.40
CA ILE A 12 49.59 -12.93 -7.68
C ILE A 12 50.23 -14.13 -8.41
N LEU A 13 49.97 -14.18 -9.70
CA LEU A 13 50.65 -15.11 -10.63
C LEU A 13 51.29 -14.29 -11.75
N VAL A 14 52.48 -14.69 -12.16
CA VAL A 14 53.16 -14.12 -13.31
C VAL A 14 53.24 -15.20 -14.36
N VAL A 15 52.71 -14.93 -15.53
CA VAL A 15 52.68 -15.85 -16.66
C VAL A 15 53.28 -15.20 -17.90
N ASP A 16 53.73 -16.00 -18.85
CA ASP A 16 54.11 -15.54 -20.18
C ASP A 16 52.94 -15.70 -21.19
N ASP A 17 53.19 -15.41 -22.46
CA ASP A 17 52.25 -15.52 -23.58
C ASP A 17 51.77 -16.97 -23.85
N ALA A 18 52.48 -17.96 -23.39
CA ALA A 18 52.10 -19.37 -23.40
C ALA A 18 51.37 -19.82 -22.11
N LEU A 19 51.05 -18.88 -21.21
CA LEU A 19 50.51 -19.12 -19.88
C LEU A 19 51.43 -19.98 -18.98
N GLU A 20 52.73 -20.07 -19.30
CA GLU A 20 53.70 -20.71 -18.42
C GLU A 20 54.01 -19.82 -17.21
N ILE A 21 54.08 -20.39 -16.02
CA ILE A 21 54.32 -19.66 -14.79
C ILE A 21 55.76 -19.22 -14.70
N ARG A 22 56.00 -17.92 -14.56
CA ARG A 22 57.31 -17.28 -14.39
C ARG A 22 57.52 -16.75 -12.97
N GLY A 23 56.46 -16.69 -12.18
CA GLY A 23 56.52 -16.28 -10.79
C GLY A 23 55.18 -16.35 -10.08
N TYR A 24 55.23 -16.33 -8.76
CA TYR A 24 54.00 -16.42 -7.96
C TYR A 24 54.17 -15.83 -6.55
N SER A 25 53.04 -15.44 -5.93
CA SER A 25 52.98 -15.24 -4.48
C SER A 25 52.50 -16.50 -3.76
N ARG A 26 52.95 -16.74 -2.54
CA ARG A 26 52.46 -17.89 -1.74
C ARG A 26 50.99 -17.90 -1.52
N LYS A 27 50.37 -16.73 -1.55
CA LYS A 27 48.91 -16.54 -1.40
C LYS A 27 48.09 -17.14 -2.54
N VAL A 28 48.63 -17.27 -3.74
CA VAL A 28 47.92 -17.84 -4.88
C VAL A 28 47.53 -19.30 -4.66
N PHE A 29 48.26 -20.06 -3.87
CA PHE A 29 47.89 -21.42 -3.51
C PHE A 29 46.56 -21.50 -2.77
N SER A 30 46.26 -20.50 -1.94
CA SER A 30 44.99 -20.45 -1.21
C SER A 30 43.80 -20.22 -2.14
N VAL A 31 43.95 -19.56 -3.27
CA VAL A 31 42.93 -19.39 -4.29
C VAL A 31 42.46 -20.75 -4.81
N PHE A 32 43.37 -21.64 -5.07
CA PHE A 32 43.12 -23.01 -5.53
C PHE A 32 42.83 -23.98 -4.38
N GLY A 33 42.74 -23.51 -3.13
CA GLY A 33 42.50 -24.33 -1.94
C GLY A 33 43.67 -25.26 -1.58
N LEU A 34 44.89 -24.89 -2.01
CA LEU A 34 46.11 -25.61 -1.75
C LEU A 34 46.88 -24.98 -0.59
N ARG A 35 47.73 -25.78 0.06
CA ARG A 35 48.69 -25.29 1.05
C ARG A 35 50.06 -25.24 0.45
N PHE A 36 50.71 -24.10 0.38
CA PHE A 36 52.06 -23.93 -0.19
C PHE A 36 53.09 -24.94 0.34
N ARG A 37 53.01 -25.31 1.62
CA ARG A 37 53.91 -26.24 2.25
C ARG A 37 53.94 -27.65 1.59
N ASP A 38 52.81 -28.07 1.04
CA ASP A 38 52.63 -29.41 0.45
C ASP A 38 53.24 -29.48 -0.97
N TYR A 39 53.60 -28.34 -1.55
CA TYR A 39 54.09 -28.17 -2.91
C TYR A 39 55.42 -27.40 -2.97
N ALA A 40 56.13 -27.30 -1.86
CA ALA A 40 57.35 -26.49 -1.73
C ALA A 40 58.52 -27.00 -2.61
N ASP A 41 58.52 -28.27 -3.00
CA ASP A 41 59.57 -28.88 -3.81
C ASP A 41 59.47 -28.54 -5.31
N ASP A 42 58.26 -28.38 -5.82
CA ASP A 42 57.94 -27.94 -7.19
C ASP A 42 56.68 -27.06 -7.24
N PRO A 43 56.77 -25.82 -6.80
CA PRO A 43 55.61 -24.95 -6.75
C PRO A 43 55.08 -24.49 -8.12
N GLU A 44 55.99 -24.23 -9.05
CA GLU A 44 55.65 -23.74 -10.40
C GLU A 44 55.00 -24.84 -11.24
N GLY A 45 55.55 -26.05 -11.25
CA GLY A 45 54.94 -27.17 -11.93
C GLY A 45 53.58 -27.58 -11.34
N SER A 46 53.44 -27.48 -10.00
CA SER A 46 52.17 -27.75 -9.33
C SER A 46 51.09 -26.74 -9.67
N LEU A 47 51.41 -25.44 -9.68
CA LEU A 47 50.48 -24.39 -10.10
C LEU A 47 50.13 -24.50 -11.59
N GLY A 48 51.13 -24.81 -12.46
CA GLY A 48 50.89 -25.03 -13.89
C GLY A 48 49.93 -26.18 -14.15
N LYS A 49 50.03 -27.27 -13.38
CA LYS A 49 49.11 -28.39 -13.47
C LYS A 49 47.71 -27.99 -13.02
N VAL A 50 47.59 -27.27 -11.92
CA VAL A 50 46.27 -26.79 -11.41
C VAL A 50 45.62 -25.81 -12.39
N LEU A 51 46.39 -24.91 -12.98
CA LEU A 51 45.89 -24.02 -14.05
C LEU A 51 45.38 -24.79 -15.27
N GLY A 52 46.08 -25.85 -15.67
CA GLY A 52 45.66 -26.72 -16.76
C GLY A 52 44.43 -27.58 -16.44
N ASP A 53 44.22 -27.93 -15.17
CA ASP A 53 43.03 -28.66 -14.71
C ASP A 53 41.79 -27.74 -14.57
N GLU A 54 41.95 -26.43 -14.45
CA GLU A 54 40.90 -25.42 -14.37
C GLU A 54 40.63 -24.81 -15.77
N GLU A 55 40.02 -25.61 -16.67
CA GLU A 55 39.74 -25.20 -18.07
C GLU A 55 39.12 -23.82 -18.19
N SER A 56 38.14 -23.48 -17.35
CA SER A 56 37.44 -22.17 -17.41
C SER A 56 38.38 -21.00 -17.13
N LEU A 57 39.31 -21.12 -16.19
CA LEU A 57 40.30 -20.07 -15.90
C LEU A 57 41.34 -19.97 -16.98
N GLY A 58 41.83 -21.11 -17.48
CA GLY A 58 42.82 -21.17 -18.55
C GLY A 58 42.31 -20.50 -19.84
N ASP A 59 41.08 -20.79 -20.23
CA ASP A 59 40.44 -20.20 -21.41
C ASP A 59 40.25 -18.69 -21.26
N GLU A 60 39.75 -18.20 -20.12
CA GLU A 60 39.58 -16.75 -19.87
C GLU A 60 40.95 -16.03 -19.82
N LEU A 61 41.96 -16.60 -19.21
CA LEU A 61 43.31 -16.03 -19.23
C LEU A 61 43.91 -15.98 -20.65
N ALA A 62 43.69 -17.01 -21.47
CA ALA A 62 44.13 -17.02 -22.85
C ALA A 62 43.43 -15.95 -23.69
N LEU A 63 42.13 -15.76 -23.48
CA LEU A 63 41.38 -14.68 -24.12
C LEU A 63 41.81 -13.28 -23.64
N ALA A 64 42.06 -13.12 -22.35
CA ALA A 64 42.52 -11.86 -21.78
C ALA A 64 43.93 -11.50 -22.28
N THR A 65 44.87 -12.45 -22.31
CA THR A 65 46.22 -12.22 -22.86
C THR A 65 46.19 -11.81 -24.34
N ALA A 66 45.24 -12.33 -25.11
CA ALA A 66 45.09 -11.96 -26.53
C ALA A 66 44.52 -10.53 -26.71
N ARG A 67 43.83 -10.01 -25.74
CA ARG A 67 43.25 -8.64 -25.74
C ARG A 67 44.20 -7.56 -25.25
N VAL A 68 45.06 -7.92 -24.30
CA VAL A 68 46.00 -7.04 -23.63
C VAL A 68 47.34 -7.08 -24.38
N VAL A 69 47.54 -6.17 -25.36
CA VAL A 69 48.64 -6.27 -26.35
C VAL A 69 49.83 -5.37 -26.00
N ARG A 70 49.62 -4.32 -25.24
CA ARG A 70 50.71 -3.35 -24.94
C ARG A 70 51.04 -3.34 -23.46
N PRO A 71 52.32 -3.13 -23.11
CA PRO A 71 52.69 -2.91 -21.73
C PRO A 71 51.86 -1.79 -21.09
N GLY A 72 51.24 -2.05 -19.95
CA GLY A 72 50.32 -1.14 -19.26
C GLY A 72 48.86 -1.32 -19.57
N ASP A 73 48.48 -2.11 -20.58
CA ASP A 73 47.08 -2.50 -20.78
C ASP A 73 46.66 -3.46 -19.66
N GLU A 74 45.34 -3.39 -19.32
CA GLU A 74 44.75 -4.28 -18.33
C GLU A 74 43.40 -4.84 -18.81
N GLU A 75 43.06 -6.03 -18.38
CA GLU A 75 41.77 -6.69 -18.60
C GLU A 75 41.32 -7.29 -17.29
N THR A 76 40.04 -7.14 -16.97
CA THR A 76 39.46 -7.68 -15.75
C THR A 76 38.30 -8.58 -16.12
N PHE A 77 38.17 -9.71 -15.45
CA PHE A 77 37.07 -10.64 -15.60
C PHE A 77 36.76 -11.36 -14.29
N ASP A 78 35.52 -11.82 -14.16
CA ASP A 78 35.01 -12.55 -13.00
C ASP A 78 35.23 -14.05 -13.17
N TRP A 79 35.68 -14.73 -12.10
CA TRP A 79 35.86 -16.17 -12.07
C TRP A 79 35.33 -16.77 -10.78
N ILE A 80 34.49 -17.82 -10.90
CA ILE A 80 33.89 -18.49 -9.76
C ILE A 80 34.63 -19.82 -9.53
N HIS A 81 35.24 -19.95 -8.35
CA HIS A 81 35.96 -21.19 -7.97
C HIS A 81 35.59 -21.57 -6.53
N ARG A 82 35.18 -22.84 -6.32
CA ARG A 82 34.86 -23.41 -5.00
C ARG A 82 33.90 -22.56 -4.18
N LYS A 83 32.84 -22.03 -4.81
CA LYS A 83 31.84 -21.13 -4.19
C LYS A 83 32.40 -19.78 -3.73
N ARG A 84 33.50 -19.34 -4.27
CA ARG A 84 34.04 -18.00 -4.11
C ARG A 84 34.06 -17.27 -5.42
N ASN A 85 33.79 -16.01 -5.38
CA ASN A 85 33.84 -15.09 -6.52
C ASN A 85 35.17 -14.37 -6.48
N TYR A 86 35.95 -14.50 -7.55
CA TYR A 86 37.21 -13.80 -7.72
C TYR A 86 37.10 -12.83 -8.86
N GLU A 87 37.52 -11.59 -8.64
CA GLU A 87 37.84 -10.65 -9.70
C GLU A 87 39.30 -10.85 -10.07
N ILE A 88 39.56 -11.14 -11.35
CA ILE A 88 40.91 -11.42 -11.87
C ILE A 88 41.29 -10.27 -12.78
N THR A 89 42.37 -9.58 -12.42
CA THR A 89 42.94 -8.52 -13.26
C THR A 89 44.26 -8.95 -13.84
N LEU A 90 44.36 -8.87 -15.15
CA LEU A 90 45.54 -9.19 -15.94
C LEU A 90 46.19 -7.88 -16.41
N HIS A 91 47.44 -7.67 -16.08
CA HIS A 91 48.21 -6.53 -16.53
C HIS A 91 49.35 -6.96 -17.44
N ALA A 92 49.44 -6.41 -18.65
CA ALA A 92 50.59 -6.62 -19.52
C ALA A 92 51.82 -5.88 -19.01
N GLN A 93 52.92 -6.60 -18.99
CA GLN A 93 54.26 -6.06 -18.70
C GLN A 93 55.13 -6.10 -19.97
N GLU A 94 56.34 -5.66 -19.87
CA GLU A 94 57.33 -5.80 -20.97
C GLU A 94 57.66 -7.28 -21.21
N ASP A 95 58.22 -7.60 -22.39
CA ASP A 95 58.68 -8.92 -22.80
C ASP A 95 57.66 -10.08 -22.80
N GLY A 96 56.35 -9.76 -23.05
CA GLY A 96 55.31 -10.78 -23.12
C GLY A 96 54.99 -11.42 -21.75
N ILE A 97 55.25 -10.70 -20.69
CA ILE A 97 54.94 -11.12 -19.32
C ILE A 97 53.63 -10.49 -18.87
N PHE A 98 52.78 -11.25 -18.20
CA PHE A 98 51.53 -10.80 -17.63
C PHE A 98 51.50 -11.02 -16.12
N LEU A 99 51.00 -10.01 -15.41
CA LEU A 99 50.74 -10.08 -13.99
C LEU A 99 49.27 -10.34 -13.76
N VAL A 100 48.92 -11.46 -13.16
CA VAL A 100 47.56 -11.88 -12.85
C VAL A 100 47.30 -11.70 -11.36
N LEU A 101 46.38 -10.81 -11.01
CA LEU A 101 45.96 -10.56 -9.62
C LEU A 101 44.61 -11.24 -9.40
N PHE A 102 44.45 -11.85 -8.24
CA PHE A 102 43.21 -12.47 -7.80
C PHE A 102 42.70 -11.69 -6.59
N GLU A 103 41.51 -11.16 -6.69
CA GLU A 103 40.82 -10.50 -5.56
C GLU A 103 39.57 -11.31 -5.20
N ASP A 104 39.47 -11.76 -3.95
CA ASP A 104 38.26 -12.46 -3.46
C ASP A 104 37.19 -11.42 -3.15
N VAL A 105 36.20 -11.35 -4.01
CA VAL A 105 35.08 -10.39 -3.93
C VAL A 105 33.77 -11.06 -3.44
N THR A 106 33.89 -12.27 -2.88
CA THR A 106 32.74 -13.08 -2.46
C THR A 106 31.84 -12.31 -1.48
N ASP A 107 32.43 -11.71 -0.44
CA ASP A 107 31.65 -11.00 0.58
C ASP A 107 30.98 -9.75 0.01
N SER A 108 31.62 -9.04 -0.91
CA SER A 108 31.05 -7.89 -1.62
C SER A 108 29.92 -8.30 -2.54
N ALA A 109 30.13 -9.32 -3.36
CA ALA A 109 29.11 -9.83 -4.29
C ALA A 109 27.86 -10.36 -3.55
N VAL A 110 28.06 -11.11 -2.46
CA VAL A 110 26.95 -11.58 -1.62
C VAL A 110 26.22 -10.40 -0.96
N SER A 111 26.95 -9.40 -0.50
CA SER A 111 26.35 -8.21 0.13
C SER A 111 25.52 -7.40 -0.88
N GLU A 112 26.02 -7.21 -2.10
CA GLU A 112 25.29 -6.55 -3.19
C GLU A 112 24.03 -7.33 -3.57
N GLU A 113 24.13 -8.65 -3.70
CA GLU A 113 22.99 -9.51 -4.00
C GLU A 113 21.92 -9.43 -2.90
N ILE A 114 22.31 -9.48 -1.62
CA ILE A 114 21.40 -9.34 -0.48
C ILE A 114 20.73 -7.96 -0.52
N LEU A 115 21.47 -6.88 -0.76
CA LEU A 115 20.92 -5.52 -0.84
C LEU A 115 19.96 -5.38 -2.02
N MET A 116 20.30 -5.92 -3.18
CA MET A 116 19.46 -5.89 -4.38
C MET A 116 18.16 -6.67 -4.16
N ASN A 117 18.25 -7.86 -3.57
CA ASN A 117 17.09 -8.68 -3.22
C ASN A 117 16.21 -8.00 -2.16
N ALA A 118 16.80 -7.42 -1.11
CA ALA A 118 16.08 -6.70 -0.06
C ALA A 118 15.35 -5.48 -0.63
N ARG A 119 16.01 -4.71 -1.51
CA ARG A 119 15.39 -3.57 -2.20
C ARG A 119 14.23 -4.01 -3.08
N GLY A 120 14.42 -5.04 -3.91
CA GLY A 120 13.36 -5.59 -4.76
C GLY A 120 12.18 -6.10 -3.95
N TYR A 121 12.42 -6.74 -2.81
CA TYR A 121 11.38 -7.19 -1.90
C TYR A 121 10.59 -6.02 -1.30
N LEU A 122 11.25 -4.97 -0.85
CA LEU A 122 10.60 -3.75 -0.33
C LEU A 122 9.78 -3.04 -1.41
N GLU A 123 10.31 -2.91 -2.63
CA GLU A 123 9.58 -2.33 -3.76
C GLU A 123 8.32 -3.15 -4.10
N HIS A 124 8.42 -4.48 -4.02
CA HIS A 124 7.27 -5.37 -4.25
C HIS A 124 6.19 -5.22 -3.16
N ILE A 125 6.58 -5.14 -1.89
CA ILE A 125 5.65 -4.89 -0.78
C ILE A 125 4.94 -3.55 -0.97
N LEU A 126 5.71 -2.46 -1.16
CA LEU A 126 5.17 -1.11 -1.31
C LEU A 126 4.25 -0.96 -2.53
N SER A 127 4.48 -1.75 -3.60
CA SER A 127 3.66 -1.72 -4.81
C SER A 127 2.34 -2.48 -4.67
N ASN A 128 2.25 -3.46 -3.76
CA ASN A 128 1.08 -4.31 -3.58
C ASN A 128 0.26 -4.00 -2.34
N ILE A 129 0.76 -3.14 -1.45
CA ILE A 129 -0.01 -2.68 -0.31
C ILE A 129 -1.16 -1.76 -0.79
N PRO A 130 -2.40 -1.92 -0.28
CA PRO A 130 -3.53 -1.10 -0.69
C PRO A 130 -3.48 0.32 -0.13
N LEU A 131 -2.43 0.69 0.57
CA LEU A 131 -2.21 2.00 1.15
C LEU A 131 -1.40 2.90 0.22
N GLY A 132 -1.83 4.15 0.08
CA GLY A 132 -1.02 5.21 -0.51
C GLY A 132 0.12 5.60 0.41
N VAL A 133 1.34 5.70 -0.10
CA VAL A 133 2.52 6.10 0.68
C VAL A 133 3.27 7.20 -0.04
N ILE A 134 3.53 8.31 0.68
CA ILE A 134 4.41 9.40 0.26
C ILE A 134 5.49 9.56 1.33
N VAL A 135 6.74 9.64 0.90
CA VAL A 135 7.87 9.98 1.78
C VAL A 135 8.34 11.39 1.48
N LEU A 136 8.47 12.18 2.53
CA LEU A 136 8.87 13.59 2.47
C LEU A 136 10.18 13.77 3.23
N ASN A 137 11.03 14.65 2.74
CA ASN A 137 12.25 15.07 3.46
C ASN A 137 11.93 16.15 4.52
N SER A 138 12.97 16.67 5.19
CA SER A 138 12.86 17.73 6.20
C SER A 138 12.32 19.06 5.67
N GLU A 139 12.37 19.30 4.35
CA GLU A 139 11.77 20.45 3.70
C GLU A 139 10.34 20.21 3.22
N LEU A 140 9.75 19.03 3.55
CA LEU A 140 8.47 18.54 3.09
C LEU A 140 8.38 18.44 1.57
N ARG A 141 9.48 18.06 0.92
CA ARG A 141 9.54 17.71 -0.49
C ARG A 141 9.44 16.21 -0.67
N ILE A 142 8.70 15.77 -1.66
CA ILE A 142 8.45 14.35 -1.97
C ILE A 142 9.76 13.70 -2.43
N THR A 143 10.19 12.66 -1.72
CA THR A 143 11.35 11.84 -2.09
C THR A 143 10.94 10.48 -2.65
N SER A 144 9.74 10.00 -2.29
CA SER A 144 9.19 8.76 -2.81
C SER A 144 7.67 8.76 -2.77
N ILE A 145 7.07 8.07 -3.73
CA ILE A 145 5.62 7.87 -3.81
C ILE A 145 5.35 6.46 -4.38
N ASN A 146 4.50 5.69 -3.69
CA ASN A 146 4.18 4.34 -4.16
C ASN A 146 3.09 4.35 -5.25
N ARG A 147 2.90 3.18 -5.88
CA ARG A 147 1.93 3.02 -6.97
C ARG A 147 0.48 3.26 -6.53
N GLN A 148 0.12 2.89 -5.30
CA GLN A 148 -1.24 3.07 -4.80
C GLN A 148 -1.58 4.54 -4.60
N GLN A 149 -0.66 5.34 -4.06
CA GLN A 149 -0.85 6.78 -3.94
C GLN A 149 -1.03 7.45 -5.31
N GLN A 150 -0.28 7.00 -6.32
CA GLN A 150 -0.47 7.48 -7.68
C GLN A 150 -1.88 7.18 -8.22
N ARG A 151 -2.47 6.04 -7.84
CA ARG A 151 -3.87 5.71 -8.20
C ARG A 151 -4.85 6.65 -7.52
N PHE A 152 -4.70 6.90 -6.22
CA PHE A 152 -5.55 7.84 -5.49
C PHE A 152 -5.51 9.24 -6.12
N LEU A 153 -4.33 9.72 -6.48
CA LEU A 153 -4.17 11.03 -7.14
C LEU A 153 -4.89 11.09 -8.48
N ARG A 154 -4.82 10.03 -9.28
CA ARG A 154 -5.57 9.96 -10.55
C ARG A 154 -7.08 9.93 -10.33
N GLN A 155 -7.55 9.21 -9.31
CA GLN A 155 -8.98 9.22 -8.93
C GLN A 155 -9.46 10.62 -8.50
N MET A 156 -8.57 11.43 -7.92
CA MET A 156 -8.82 12.85 -7.61
C MET A 156 -8.70 13.78 -8.83
N GLY A 157 -8.40 13.25 -10.03
CA GLY A 157 -8.23 14.04 -11.24
C GLY A 157 -6.87 14.72 -11.37
N VAL A 158 -5.88 14.31 -10.59
CA VAL A 158 -4.50 14.84 -10.66
C VAL A 158 -3.71 14.04 -11.69
N GLU A 159 -3.34 14.69 -12.79
CA GLU A 159 -2.46 14.13 -13.80
C GLU A 159 -1.01 14.58 -13.52
N PHE A 160 -0.12 13.62 -13.33
CA PHE A 160 1.31 13.86 -13.11
C PHE A 160 2.15 12.66 -13.57
N THR A 161 3.43 12.91 -13.82
CA THR A 161 4.42 11.84 -13.99
C THR A 161 5.17 11.60 -12.68
N PHE A 162 5.77 10.42 -12.51
CA PHE A 162 6.61 10.14 -11.34
C PHE A 162 7.75 11.17 -11.18
N VAL A 163 8.30 11.62 -12.30
CA VAL A 163 9.39 12.61 -12.32
C VAL A 163 8.93 13.96 -11.80
N ASP A 164 7.70 14.38 -12.12
CA ASP A 164 7.14 15.66 -11.67
C ASP A 164 6.83 15.64 -10.16
N ALA A 165 6.51 14.47 -9.61
CA ALA A 165 6.21 14.34 -8.19
C ALA A 165 7.46 14.43 -7.31
N ILE A 166 8.60 13.91 -7.76
CA ILE A 166 9.82 13.91 -6.95
C ILE A 166 10.40 15.33 -6.86
N GLY A 167 10.59 15.82 -5.65
CA GLY A 167 11.05 17.17 -5.34
C GLY A 167 9.94 18.22 -5.23
N ALA A 168 8.70 17.90 -5.63
CA ALA A 168 7.55 18.76 -5.44
C ALA A 168 7.09 18.76 -3.97
N SER A 169 6.40 19.82 -3.53
CA SER A 169 5.67 19.84 -2.27
C SER A 169 4.27 19.21 -2.45
N LEU A 170 3.61 18.87 -1.35
CA LEU A 170 2.24 18.37 -1.40
C LEU A 170 1.27 19.42 -1.98
N GLN A 171 1.51 20.70 -1.74
CA GLN A 171 0.70 21.81 -2.27
C GLN A 171 0.87 22.00 -3.78
N GLU A 172 2.06 21.69 -4.32
CA GLU A 172 2.31 21.77 -5.76
C GLU A 172 1.71 20.58 -6.52
N LEU A 173 1.62 19.41 -5.88
CA LEU A 173 1.16 18.18 -6.49
C LEU A 173 -0.35 17.94 -6.33
N LEU A 174 -0.93 18.33 -5.20
CA LEU A 174 -2.30 18.01 -4.82
C LEU A 174 -3.24 19.19 -5.02
N PRO A 175 -4.55 18.95 -5.23
CA PRO A 175 -5.55 20.02 -5.13
C PRO A 175 -5.44 20.77 -3.82
N GLU A 176 -5.68 22.08 -3.83
CA GLU A 176 -5.47 23.00 -2.69
C GLU A 176 -6.12 22.50 -1.39
N GLU A 177 -7.35 21.97 -1.50
CA GLU A 177 -8.08 21.43 -0.35
C GLU A 177 -7.37 20.26 0.36
N ILE A 178 -6.63 19.44 -0.38
CA ILE A 178 -5.90 18.27 0.13
C ILE A 178 -4.49 18.67 0.51
N GLY A 179 -3.81 19.35 -0.41
CA GLY A 179 -2.41 19.73 -0.29
C GLY A 179 -2.14 20.52 0.99
N ASP A 180 -2.98 21.52 1.28
CA ASP A 180 -2.87 22.33 2.48
C ASP A 180 -3.12 21.54 3.76
N GLY A 181 -4.09 20.62 3.76
CA GLY A 181 -4.37 19.78 4.92
C GLY A 181 -3.22 18.85 5.24
N TRP A 182 -2.79 18.09 4.25
CA TRP A 182 -1.70 17.13 4.42
C TRP A 182 -0.35 17.80 4.65
N GLN A 183 -0.10 18.97 4.05
CA GLN A 183 1.09 19.75 4.33
C GLN A 183 1.15 20.20 5.80
N ARG A 184 0.02 20.67 6.36
CA ARG A 184 -0.06 21.04 7.79
C ARG A 184 0.13 19.82 8.69
N LEU A 185 -0.52 18.68 8.36
CA LEU A 185 -0.36 17.42 9.09
C LEU A 185 1.12 17.01 9.15
N CYS A 186 1.80 16.98 7.99
CA CYS A 186 3.22 16.62 7.91
C CYS A 186 4.12 17.63 8.64
N ARG A 187 3.78 18.93 8.59
CA ARG A 187 4.52 19.97 9.32
C ARG A 187 4.43 19.75 10.83
N THR A 188 3.23 19.46 11.34
CA THR A 188 3.03 19.15 12.76
C THR A 188 3.90 17.97 13.22
N VAL A 189 3.97 16.90 12.41
CA VAL A 189 4.79 15.72 12.70
C VAL A 189 6.27 16.04 12.67
N LEU A 190 6.72 16.84 11.67
CA LEU A 190 8.12 17.24 11.55
C LEU A 190 8.58 18.08 12.76
N ASP A 191 7.71 18.97 13.25
CA ASP A 191 8.03 19.89 14.35
C ASP A 191 7.93 19.21 15.72
N SER A 192 6.97 18.28 15.91
CA SER A 192 6.75 17.60 17.19
C SER A 192 7.56 16.32 17.35
N GLY A 193 7.90 15.65 16.25
CA GLY A 193 8.45 14.29 16.27
C GLY A 193 7.44 13.20 16.63
N GLU A 194 6.15 13.54 16.77
CA GLU A 194 5.07 12.61 17.13
C GLU A 194 4.16 12.36 15.94
N PRO A 195 3.62 11.13 15.76
CA PRO A 195 2.66 10.83 14.72
C PRO A 195 1.38 11.67 14.84
N ALA A 196 0.76 11.99 13.69
CA ALA A 196 -0.53 12.67 13.63
C ALA A 196 -1.40 12.03 12.55
N GLU A 197 -2.74 12.16 12.70
CA GLU A 197 -3.70 11.58 11.78
C GLU A 197 -4.84 12.53 11.45
N GLU A 198 -5.39 12.39 10.26
CA GLU A 198 -6.62 13.02 9.81
C GLU A 198 -7.56 11.92 9.30
N THR A 199 -8.74 11.78 9.90
CA THR A 199 -9.66 10.67 9.63
C THR A 199 -10.86 11.08 8.78
N LYS A 200 -11.30 10.19 7.90
CA LYS A 200 -12.55 10.27 7.11
C LYS A 200 -12.72 11.59 6.38
N ARG A 201 -11.67 12.08 5.72
CA ARG A 201 -11.78 13.25 4.87
C ARG A 201 -12.31 12.87 3.50
N SER A 202 -13.39 13.51 3.09
CA SER A 202 -14.05 13.29 1.81
C SER A 202 -13.49 14.22 0.74
N PHE A 203 -13.31 13.68 -0.46
CA PHE A 203 -12.85 14.40 -1.65
C PHE A 203 -13.77 14.07 -2.83
N ALA A 204 -14.00 15.06 -3.69
CA ALA A 204 -14.65 14.82 -4.96
C ALA A 204 -13.67 14.12 -5.91
N GLY A 205 -13.96 12.87 -6.26
CA GLY A 205 -13.18 12.10 -7.22
C GLY A 205 -13.81 12.09 -8.61
N THR A 206 -13.08 11.59 -9.61
CA THR A 206 -13.56 11.46 -11.00
C THR A 206 -14.66 10.40 -11.16
N GLU A 207 -14.73 9.43 -10.27
CA GLU A 207 -15.69 8.32 -10.26
C GLU A 207 -16.68 8.40 -9.10
N GLY A 208 -16.64 9.45 -8.29
CA GLY A 208 -17.49 9.65 -7.12
C GLY A 208 -16.75 10.21 -5.91
N GLU A 209 -17.38 10.15 -4.74
CA GLU A 209 -16.77 10.59 -3.48
C GLU A 209 -15.67 9.58 -3.07
N LEU A 210 -14.48 10.09 -2.76
CA LEU A 210 -13.35 9.33 -2.20
C LEU A 210 -13.15 9.75 -0.75
N VAL A 211 -13.14 8.81 0.19
CA VAL A 211 -12.94 9.08 1.61
C VAL A 211 -11.63 8.48 2.06
N LEU A 212 -10.69 9.33 2.51
CA LEU A 212 -9.36 8.90 2.93
C LEU A 212 -9.12 9.16 4.41
N ASN A 213 -8.42 8.23 5.04
CA ASN A 213 -7.68 8.47 6.26
C ASN A 213 -6.23 8.81 5.87
N ALA A 214 -5.63 9.79 6.54
CA ALA A 214 -4.23 10.15 6.35
C ALA A 214 -3.50 10.06 7.69
N THR A 215 -2.42 9.29 7.74
CA THR A 215 -1.54 9.17 8.90
C THR A 215 -0.14 9.62 8.53
N ALA A 216 0.38 10.59 9.24
CA ALA A 216 1.75 11.06 9.08
C ALA A 216 2.61 10.57 10.27
N THR A 217 3.77 10.00 9.97
CA THR A 217 4.72 9.49 10.96
C THR A 217 6.11 10.06 10.73
N PRO A 218 6.88 10.36 11.79
CA PRO A 218 8.24 10.87 11.63
C PRO A 218 9.15 9.78 11.05
N LEU A 219 10.02 10.18 10.12
CA LEU A 219 11.08 9.34 9.58
C LEU A 219 12.39 9.73 10.28
N PRO A 220 12.95 8.89 11.16
CA PRO A 220 14.18 9.21 11.86
C PRO A 220 15.41 9.05 10.96
N ASP A 221 16.45 9.84 11.23
CA ASP A 221 17.79 9.63 10.70
C ASP A 221 18.58 8.58 11.53
N THR A 222 19.85 8.40 11.21
CA THR A 222 20.74 7.43 11.87
C THR A 222 21.04 7.78 13.34
N ILE A 223 20.77 9.01 13.77
CA ILE A 223 20.98 9.49 15.15
C ILE A 223 19.65 9.72 15.89
N GLY A 224 18.52 9.34 15.27
CA GLY A 224 17.19 9.40 15.89
C GLY A 224 16.50 10.76 15.80
N GLN A 225 17.02 11.71 15.02
CA GLN A 225 16.33 12.96 14.74
C GLN A 225 15.37 12.80 13.57
N THR A 226 14.28 13.60 13.54
CA THR A 226 13.30 13.55 12.45
C THR A 226 13.93 14.12 11.18
N ALA A 227 14.25 13.26 10.24
CA ALA A 227 14.83 13.61 8.94
C ALA A 227 13.77 13.84 7.85
N GLY A 228 12.52 13.47 8.12
CA GLY A 228 11.42 13.60 7.19
C GLY A 228 10.11 13.06 7.77
N VAL A 229 9.14 12.84 6.89
CA VAL A 229 7.81 12.34 7.25
C VAL A 229 7.36 11.28 6.26
N ILE A 230 6.76 10.21 6.76
CA ILE A 230 6.03 9.25 5.94
C ILE A 230 4.55 9.57 6.09
N LEU A 231 3.89 9.89 4.98
CA LEU A 231 2.46 10.09 4.89
C LEU A 231 1.81 8.84 4.28
N ILE A 232 0.88 8.24 5.00
CA ILE A 232 0.12 7.06 4.59
C ILE A 232 -1.32 7.48 4.38
N ALA A 233 -1.89 7.13 3.23
CA ALA A 233 -3.30 7.35 2.91
C ALA A 233 -4.00 6.00 2.75
N ASP A 234 -5.15 5.84 3.41
CA ASP A 234 -6.00 4.67 3.37
C ASP A 234 -7.36 5.02 2.80
N ASP A 235 -7.82 4.25 1.82
CA ASP A 235 -9.14 4.42 1.21
C ASP A 235 -10.19 3.70 2.06
N VAL A 236 -10.96 4.48 2.77
CA VAL A 236 -12.06 4.03 3.65
C VAL A 236 -13.43 4.40 3.08
N THR A 237 -13.53 4.58 1.76
CA THR A 237 -14.75 5.01 1.08
C THR A 237 -15.89 4.02 1.30
N GLU A 238 -15.62 2.74 1.15
CA GLU A 238 -16.64 1.70 1.32
C GLU A 238 -17.06 1.55 2.79
N GLU A 239 -16.11 1.61 3.72
CA GLU A 239 -16.40 1.60 5.16
C GLU A 239 -17.28 2.78 5.57
N ALA A 240 -16.94 3.98 5.09
CA ALA A 240 -17.73 5.19 5.37
C ALA A 240 -19.14 5.12 4.76
N ARG A 241 -19.27 4.52 3.56
CA ARG A 241 -20.57 4.26 2.91
C ARG A 241 -21.41 3.30 3.74
N LEU A 242 -20.84 2.15 4.10
CA LEU A 242 -21.52 1.12 4.89
C LEU A 242 -21.94 1.65 6.27
N GLU A 243 -21.11 2.45 6.92
CA GLU A 243 -21.44 3.08 8.20
C GLU A 243 -22.62 4.05 8.07
N LYS A 244 -22.65 4.88 7.00
CA LYS A 244 -23.81 5.76 6.71
C LYS A 244 -25.08 4.95 6.49
N GLU A 245 -25.00 3.84 5.74
CA GLU A 245 -26.14 2.95 5.49
C GLU A 245 -26.62 2.27 6.78
N LEU A 246 -25.70 1.79 7.61
CA LEU A 246 -26.03 1.18 8.90
C LEU A 246 -26.79 2.16 9.81
N VAL A 247 -26.27 3.37 9.98
CA VAL A 247 -26.93 4.42 10.78
C VAL A 247 -28.33 4.75 10.25
N LYS A 248 -28.49 4.79 8.92
CA LYS A 248 -29.80 5.00 8.29
C LYS A 248 -30.76 3.84 8.56
N ALA A 249 -30.29 2.61 8.46
CA ALA A 249 -31.06 1.40 8.75
C ALA A 249 -31.50 1.34 10.23
N GLU A 250 -30.60 1.65 11.18
CA GLU A 250 -30.91 1.70 12.61
C GLU A 250 -31.97 2.76 12.93
N LYS A 251 -31.86 3.95 12.31
CA LYS A 251 -32.89 5.01 12.46
C LYS A 251 -34.23 4.54 11.96
N LEU A 252 -34.29 3.90 10.79
CA LEU A 252 -35.55 3.39 10.23
C LEU A 252 -36.14 2.29 11.12
N ALA A 253 -35.32 1.33 11.59
CA ALA A 253 -35.80 0.28 12.51
C ALA A 253 -36.36 0.86 13.82
N THR A 254 -35.71 1.90 14.37
CA THR A 254 -36.20 2.59 15.56
C THR A 254 -37.56 3.26 15.33
N VAL A 255 -37.73 3.97 14.20
CA VAL A 255 -38.99 4.60 13.80
C VAL A 255 -40.07 3.53 13.63
N GLY A 256 -39.78 2.41 12.98
CA GLY A 256 -40.71 1.30 12.81
C GLY A 256 -41.24 0.74 14.14
N GLN A 257 -40.34 0.48 15.09
CA GLN A 257 -40.72 0.02 16.43
C GLN A 257 -41.63 1.04 17.15
N MET A 258 -41.33 2.34 17.01
CA MET A 258 -42.17 3.41 17.57
C MET A 258 -43.55 3.43 16.94
N VAL A 259 -43.67 3.31 15.60
CA VAL A 259 -44.95 3.27 14.88
C VAL A 259 -45.82 2.14 15.36
N VAL A 260 -45.28 0.93 15.51
CA VAL A 260 -46.02 -0.23 16.04
C VAL A 260 -46.53 0.02 17.45
N THR A 261 -45.68 0.54 18.34
CA THR A 261 -46.07 0.83 19.73
C THR A 261 -47.16 1.90 19.81
N ILE A 262 -46.98 3.01 19.08
CA ILE A 262 -47.96 4.13 19.03
C ILE A 262 -49.31 3.64 18.49
N ASN A 263 -49.32 2.81 17.45
CA ASN A 263 -50.54 2.24 16.91
C ASN A 263 -51.30 1.41 17.95
N HIS A 264 -50.63 0.59 18.73
CA HIS A 264 -51.27 -0.17 19.83
C HIS A 264 -51.79 0.75 20.91
N GLU A 265 -51.06 1.79 21.32
CA GLU A 265 -51.46 2.73 22.37
C GLU A 265 -52.59 3.66 21.93
N ILE A 266 -52.71 4.02 20.63
CA ILE A 266 -53.79 4.81 20.09
C ILE A 266 -55.02 3.93 19.87
N ASN A 267 -54.90 2.73 19.31
CA ASN A 267 -56.03 1.86 19.00
C ASN A 267 -56.79 1.40 20.25
N ASN A 268 -56.11 1.22 21.39
CA ASN A 268 -56.73 0.85 22.65
C ASN A 268 -57.79 1.87 23.12
N PRO A 269 -57.51 3.16 23.33
CA PRO A 269 -58.53 4.15 23.70
C PRO A 269 -59.58 4.37 22.61
N LEU A 270 -59.21 4.29 21.34
CA LEU A 270 -60.18 4.38 20.24
C LEU A 270 -61.23 3.27 20.28
N THR A 271 -60.82 2.02 20.60
CA THR A 271 -61.70 0.89 20.77
C THR A 271 -62.68 1.13 21.91
N ILE A 272 -62.19 1.65 23.07
CA ILE A 272 -63.05 2.00 24.22
C ILE A 272 -64.05 3.10 23.86
N ILE A 273 -63.59 4.18 23.19
CA ILE A 273 -64.45 5.29 22.76
C ILE A 273 -65.54 4.80 21.79
N SER A 274 -65.16 4.00 20.80
CA SER A 274 -66.10 3.43 19.83
C SER A 274 -67.13 2.53 20.51
N SER A 275 -66.69 1.60 21.37
CA SER A 275 -67.57 0.71 22.12
C SER A 275 -68.56 1.47 23.00
N ASN A 276 -68.11 2.49 23.73
CA ASN A 276 -69.00 3.32 24.56
C ASN A 276 -69.98 4.11 23.73
N ALA A 277 -69.61 4.71 22.61
CA ALA A 277 -70.50 5.44 21.71
C ALA A 277 -71.60 4.52 21.13
N GLN A 278 -71.18 3.31 20.66
CA GLN A 278 -72.10 2.27 20.15
C GLN A 278 -73.06 1.83 21.24
N THR A 279 -72.59 1.55 22.44
CA THR A 279 -73.34 1.06 23.57
C THR A 279 -74.41 2.14 23.96
N LEU A 280 -74.01 3.37 24.07
CA LEU A 280 -74.94 4.48 24.38
C LEU A 280 -76.02 4.62 23.31
N ARG A 281 -75.65 4.47 22.04
CA ARG A 281 -76.58 4.54 20.91
C ARG A 281 -77.58 3.37 20.89
N ILE A 282 -77.16 2.20 21.24
CA ILE A 282 -77.99 0.97 21.21
C ILE A 282 -78.94 0.88 22.44
N LEU A 283 -78.38 1.17 23.64
CA LEU A 283 -79.14 1.00 24.87
C LEU A 283 -80.15 2.12 25.15
N ASN A 284 -79.89 3.35 24.72
CA ASN A 284 -80.75 4.46 24.96
C ASN A 284 -81.64 4.76 23.72
N LYS A 285 -82.81 4.09 23.65
CA LYS A 285 -83.76 4.23 22.53
C LYS A 285 -84.39 5.61 22.46
N ASP A 286 -84.45 6.36 23.58
CA ASP A 286 -85.08 7.67 23.74
C ASP A 286 -84.11 8.84 23.46
N LEU A 287 -82.96 8.61 22.92
CA LEU A 287 -82.06 9.70 22.50
C LEU A 287 -82.70 10.54 21.41
N ASP A 288 -82.54 11.84 21.53
CA ASP A 288 -82.98 12.77 20.48
C ASP A 288 -82.11 12.60 19.21
N GLU A 289 -82.57 13.00 18.06
CA GLU A 289 -81.91 12.86 16.80
C GLU A 289 -80.51 13.59 16.76
N LYS A 290 -80.37 14.67 17.52
CA LYS A 290 -79.13 15.45 17.65
C LYS A 290 -78.08 14.65 18.44
N ALA A 291 -78.46 13.94 19.48
CA ALA A 291 -77.58 13.10 20.29
C ALA A 291 -77.14 11.88 19.50
N LYS A 292 -78.06 11.21 18.78
CA LYS A 292 -77.72 10.10 17.89
C LYS A 292 -76.71 10.52 16.81
N ALA A 293 -76.96 11.69 16.16
CA ALA A 293 -76.04 12.20 15.14
C ALA A 293 -74.62 12.52 15.70
N LYS A 294 -74.49 12.97 16.96
CA LYS A 294 -73.25 13.20 17.62
C LYS A 294 -72.44 11.86 17.88
N LEU A 295 -73.15 10.83 18.34
CA LEU A 295 -72.55 9.51 18.56
C LEU A 295 -72.06 8.92 17.27
N ILE A 296 -72.84 8.98 16.20
CA ILE A 296 -72.36 8.50 14.86
C ILE A 296 -71.14 9.28 14.42
N ARG A 297 -71.10 10.61 14.61
CA ARG A 297 -69.88 11.35 14.27
C ARG A 297 -68.67 10.96 15.07
N ILE A 298 -68.84 10.58 16.34
CA ILE A 298 -67.71 10.04 17.16
C ILE A 298 -67.23 8.73 16.59
N GLU A 299 -68.15 7.80 16.27
CA GLU A 299 -67.86 6.53 15.67
C GLU A 299 -67.06 6.71 14.35
N ASP A 300 -67.52 7.62 13.45
CA ASP A 300 -66.89 7.95 12.19
C ASP A 300 -65.46 8.53 12.38
N GLN A 301 -65.28 9.44 13.37
CA GLN A 301 -63.96 10.01 13.64
C GLN A 301 -62.97 8.95 14.21
N VAL A 302 -63.47 8.07 15.10
CA VAL A 302 -62.64 6.94 15.61
C VAL A 302 -62.20 6.03 14.47
N LYS A 303 -63.11 5.67 13.55
CA LYS A 303 -62.79 4.87 12.39
C LYS A 303 -61.76 5.54 11.50
N ARG A 304 -61.91 6.85 11.26
CA ARG A 304 -60.95 7.64 10.47
C ARG A 304 -59.54 7.66 11.10
N ILE A 305 -59.44 7.81 12.43
CA ILE A 305 -58.16 7.79 13.12
C ILE A 305 -57.51 6.39 13.02
N ALA A 306 -58.31 5.34 13.21
CA ALA A 306 -57.83 3.96 13.06
C ALA A 306 -57.31 3.65 11.62
N GLU A 307 -58.00 4.20 10.60
CA GLU A 307 -57.52 4.08 9.21
C GLU A 307 -56.18 4.81 8.98
N VAL A 308 -55.98 5.99 9.58
CA VAL A 308 -54.73 6.73 9.49
C VAL A 308 -53.57 5.97 10.19
N THR A 309 -53.81 5.44 11.40
CA THR A 309 -52.80 4.67 12.12
C THR A 309 -52.45 3.36 11.39
N GLU A 310 -53.40 2.70 10.76
CA GLU A 310 -53.17 1.52 9.95
C GLU A 310 -52.37 1.81 8.67
N ARG A 311 -52.63 2.97 8.03
CA ARG A 311 -51.80 3.41 6.89
C ARG A 311 -50.36 3.68 7.32
N LEU A 312 -50.12 4.33 8.46
CA LEU A 312 -48.78 4.54 9.02
C LEU A 312 -48.04 3.20 9.23
N ARG A 313 -48.75 2.16 9.73
CA ARG A 313 -48.17 0.81 9.91
C ARG A 313 -47.75 0.18 8.56
N LYS A 314 -48.59 0.29 7.53
CA LYS A 314 -48.30 -0.24 6.20
C LYS A 314 -47.15 0.48 5.51
N LEU A 315 -47.01 1.80 5.69
CA LEU A 315 -45.87 2.56 5.16
C LEU A 315 -44.55 2.11 5.77
N ASP A 316 -44.55 1.77 7.04
CA ASP A 316 -43.36 1.20 7.71
C ASP A 316 -42.99 -0.19 7.16
N GLU A 317 -43.96 -1.07 6.90
CA GLU A 317 -43.74 -2.37 6.27
C GLU A 317 -43.23 -2.23 4.83
N ILE A 318 -43.66 -1.24 4.06
CA ILE A 318 -43.22 -0.96 2.69
C ILE A 318 -41.80 -0.36 2.72
N ALA A 319 -41.55 0.64 3.58
CA ALA A 319 -40.23 1.25 3.72
C ALA A 319 -39.14 0.24 4.13
N THR A 320 -39.51 -0.73 5.00
CA THR A 320 -38.59 -1.80 5.40
C THR A 320 -38.34 -2.80 4.27
N ASN A 321 -39.32 -3.08 3.40
CA ASN A 321 -39.18 -4.04 2.30
C ASN A 321 -38.53 -3.44 1.03
N GLU A 322 -38.74 -2.15 0.73
CA GLU A 322 -38.13 -1.47 -0.41
C GLU A 322 -36.66 -1.11 -0.16
N TYR A 323 -36.30 -0.84 1.10
CA TYR A 323 -34.90 -0.60 1.48
C TYR A 323 -33.97 -1.81 1.26
N ILE A 324 -34.53 -3.00 1.15
CA ILE A 324 -33.78 -4.21 0.79
C ILE A 324 -33.53 -4.30 -0.73
N ARG A 325 -34.21 -3.47 -1.54
CA ARG A 325 -34.17 -3.58 -3.00
C ARG A 325 -33.50 -2.44 -3.76
N ASP A 326 -33.63 -1.16 -3.35
CA ASP A 326 -32.99 -0.07 -4.07
C ASP A 326 -32.88 1.21 -3.20
N GLY A 327 -31.68 1.67 -3.05
CA GLY A 327 -31.32 2.77 -2.14
C GLY A 327 -31.50 4.18 -2.70
N GLU A 328 -32.65 4.59 -3.22
CA GLU A 328 -32.98 6.00 -3.45
C GLU A 328 -34.49 6.16 -3.71
N ASP A 329 -35.23 6.68 -2.70
CA ASP A 329 -36.25 7.69 -2.92
C ASP A 329 -36.99 8.01 -1.61
N MET A 330 -37.04 9.27 -1.24
CA MET A 330 -37.84 9.74 -0.12
C MET A 330 -39.32 9.56 -0.46
N ILE A 331 -40.04 8.73 0.34
CA ILE A 331 -41.51 8.53 0.18
C ILE A 331 -42.23 9.81 0.53
N ASP A 332 -42.87 10.43 -0.47
CA ASP A 332 -43.80 11.56 -0.27
C ASP A 332 -45.18 11.02 0.18
N VAL A 333 -45.40 11.05 1.48
CA VAL A 333 -46.60 10.51 2.15
C VAL A 333 -47.92 11.19 1.69
N TRP A 334 -47.84 12.26 0.91
CA TRP A 334 -48.99 13.08 0.54
C TRP A 334 -49.47 12.92 -0.91
N ASN A 335 -48.75 12.21 -1.79
CA ASN A 335 -49.00 12.21 -3.24
C ASN A 335 -49.73 10.99 -3.84
N GLU A 336 -50.22 10.04 -3.02
CA GLU A 336 -50.92 8.84 -3.51
C GLU A 336 -52.34 9.10 -4.08
N LYS A 337 -52.87 10.33 -3.98
CA LYS A 337 -54.21 10.65 -4.48
C LYS A 337 -54.32 11.06 -5.96
N GLN A 338 -53.21 11.17 -6.68
CA GLN A 338 -53.22 11.61 -8.08
C GLN A 338 -52.95 10.49 -9.13
N ARG A 339 -52.73 9.26 -8.73
CA ARG A 339 -52.49 8.14 -9.67
C ARG A 339 -53.67 7.23 -9.95
N GLU A 340 -54.79 7.36 -9.22
CA GLU A 340 -55.97 6.52 -9.47
C GLU A 340 -57.01 7.17 -10.41
N ASP A 341 -56.80 8.41 -10.87
CA ASP A 341 -57.77 9.12 -11.78
C ASP A 341 -57.26 9.22 -13.25
N GLU A 342 -56.19 8.50 -13.63
CA GLU A 342 -55.68 8.46 -15.03
C GLU A 342 -55.57 7.04 -15.64
N GLU A 343 -56.40 6.09 -15.23
CA GLU A 343 -56.62 4.84 -15.98
C GLU A 343 -58.06 4.69 -16.46
#